data_462be3d412bb87719da4dda891d8f377
#
_entry.id   462be3d412bb87719da4dda891d8f377
#
_cell.length_a   1.000
_cell.length_b   1.000
_cell.length_c   1.000
_cell.angle_alpha   90.00
_cell.angle_beta   90.00
_cell.angle_gamma   90.00
#
_symmetry.space_group_name_H-M   'P 1'
#
loop_
_entity.id
_entity.type
_entity.pdbx_description
1 polymer ?
#
loop_
_entity_poly.entity_id
_entity_poly.type
_entity_poly.pdbx_seq_one_letter_code
_entity_poly.pdbx_strand_id
1 'polypeptide(L)'
;VDLKDQKLKDIIYEGIVLIEYWIDFFKKNNVKAITLSHPNTRFLALSGKVANHFFSIPVFAVNHRYIYSHLNLNNHRDWIREHLLKIPNYFKKINSNQKIDGIQWAQKRLESRLKGVVGVDMNYSTDSAFHNNFSNPVIKKNDKIKILIGTHEFYDDPQATGGLLF
;
A
#
# COMPACT_ATOMS: atom_id res chain seq x y z
N VAL A 1 -25.38 3.91 -5.04
CA VAL A 1 -25.19 4.34 -3.64
C VAL A 1 -26.49 4.97 -3.19
N ASP A 2 -27.15 4.43 -2.18
CA ASP A 2 -28.36 5.04 -1.61
C ASP A 2 -27.96 6.15 -0.62
N LEU A 3 -28.19 7.40 -1.00
CA LEU A 3 -27.91 8.57 -0.16
C LEU A 3 -28.79 8.65 1.09
N LYS A 4 -29.82 7.81 1.20
CA LYS A 4 -30.69 7.70 2.38
C LYS A 4 -30.16 6.72 3.42
N ASP A 5 -29.17 5.91 3.06
CA ASP A 5 -28.53 4.94 3.96
C ASP A 5 -27.94 5.66 5.18
N GLN A 6 -28.40 5.29 6.37
CA GLN A 6 -27.95 5.88 7.61
C GLN A 6 -26.46 5.65 7.85
N LYS A 7 -25.96 4.46 7.53
CA LYS A 7 -24.53 4.12 7.66
C LYS A 7 -23.65 5.02 6.79
N LEU A 8 -24.11 5.37 5.58
CA LEU A 8 -23.40 6.31 4.72
C LEU A 8 -23.36 7.71 5.31
N LYS A 9 -24.47 8.17 5.88
CA LYS A 9 -24.55 9.48 6.56
C LYS A 9 -23.60 9.54 7.76
N ASP A 10 -23.56 8.48 8.56
CA ASP A 10 -22.68 8.40 9.73
C ASP A 10 -21.21 8.46 9.32
N ILE A 11 -20.85 7.76 8.24
CA ILE A 11 -19.50 7.78 7.67
C ILE A 11 -19.11 9.18 7.17
N ILE A 12 -20.03 9.86 6.49
CA ILE A 12 -19.80 11.22 5.98
C ILE A 12 -19.66 12.20 7.16
N TYR A 13 -20.53 12.09 8.15
CA TYR A 13 -20.48 12.93 9.34
C TYR A 13 -19.15 12.77 10.09
N GLU A 14 -18.75 11.53 10.34
CA GLU A 14 -17.45 11.21 10.95
C GLU A 14 -16.27 11.81 10.16
N GLY A 15 -16.34 11.72 8.83
CA GLY A 15 -15.33 12.33 7.95
C GLY A 15 -15.25 13.84 8.10
N ILE A 16 -16.39 14.53 8.19
CA ILE A 16 -16.47 15.98 8.39
C ILE A 16 -15.87 16.37 9.75
N VAL A 17 -16.25 15.68 10.81
CA VAL A 17 -15.73 15.94 12.17
C VAL A 17 -14.21 15.76 12.21
N LEU A 18 -13.67 14.73 11.53
CA LEU A 18 -12.23 14.52 11.45
C LEU A 18 -11.52 15.61 10.63
N ILE A 19 -12.13 16.10 9.56
CA ILE A 19 -11.57 17.22 8.78
C ILE A 19 -11.48 18.48 9.63
N GLU A 20 -12.54 18.82 10.35
CA GLU A 20 -12.56 19.98 11.24
C GLU A 20 -11.53 19.86 12.36
N TYR A 21 -11.41 18.68 12.96
CA TYR A 21 -10.39 18.38 13.96
C TYR A 21 -8.97 18.63 13.41
N TRP A 22 -8.64 18.13 12.21
CA TRP A 22 -7.32 18.31 11.63
C TRP A 22 -7.05 19.74 11.21
N ILE A 23 -8.06 20.46 10.72
CA ILE A 23 -7.93 21.90 10.42
C ILE A 23 -7.59 22.68 11.71
N ASP A 24 -8.30 22.42 12.79
CA ASP A 24 -8.05 23.08 14.08
C ASP A 24 -6.67 22.70 14.66
N PHE A 25 -6.29 21.43 14.56
CA PHE A 25 -4.98 20.96 14.97
C PHE A 25 -3.85 21.69 14.23
N PHE A 26 -3.90 21.78 12.90
CA PHE A 26 -2.84 22.41 12.12
C PHE A 26 -2.81 23.94 12.28
N LYS A 27 -3.92 24.58 12.60
CA LYS A 27 -3.94 26.01 12.96
C LYS A 27 -3.20 26.29 14.27
N LYS A 28 -3.29 25.36 15.22
CA LYS A 28 -2.71 25.54 16.56
C LYS A 28 -1.27 25.04 16.67
N ASN A 29 -0.82 24.22 15.73
CA ASN A 29 0.47 23.54 15.81
C ASN A 29 1.35 23.86 14.60
N ASN A 30 2.62 24.16 14.84
CA ASN A 30 3.59 24.46 13.78
C ASN A 30 4.16 23.16 13.18
N VAL A 31 3.35 22.44 12.39
CA VAL A 31 3.75 21.21 11.72
C VAL A 31 4.47 21.52 10.42
N LYS A 32 5.67 20.97 10.23
CA LYS A 32 6.51 21.23 9.04
C LYS A 32 6.39 20.15 7.97
N ALA A 33 6.07 18.93 8.36
CA ALA A 33 5.89 17.80 7.44
C ALA A 33 5.05 16.72 8.13
N ILE A 34 4.43 15.86 7.33
CA ILE A 34 3.69 14.68 7.79
C ILE A 34 4.27 13.44 7.12
N THR A 35 4.37 12.37 7.88
CA THR A 35 4.71 11.05 7.37
C THR A 35 3.53 10.10 7.59
N LEU A 36 3.14 9.35 6.55
CA LEU A 36 2.05 8.39 6.59
C LEU A 36 2.56 7.00 6.21
N SER A 37 2.27 6.02 7.05
CA SER A 37 2.57 4.61 6.73
C SER A 37 1.56 4.00 5.74
N HIS A 38 0.32 4.43 5.81
CA HIS A 38 -0.78 3.94 4.98
C HIS A 38 -1.55 5.12 4.37
N PRO A 39 -0.99 5.73 3.32
CA PRO A 39 -1.55 6.94 2.74
C PRO A 39 -2.90 6.73 2.03
N ASN A 40 -3.32 5.51 1.82
CA ASN A 40 -4.57 5.10 1.18
C ASN A 40 -5.70 4.74 2.16
N THR A 41 -5.41 4.61 3.44
CA THR A 41 -6.47 4.31 4.40
C THR A 41 -7.30 5.54 4.73
N ARG A 42 -8.61 5.35 4.90
CA ARG A 42 -9.60 6.40 5.11
C ARG A 42 -9.21 7.40 6.22
N PHE A 43 -8.82 6.89 7.37
CA PHE A 43 -8.53 7.73 8.53
C PHE A 43 -7.10 8.31 8.52
N LEU A 44 -6.10 7.51 8.20
CA LEU A 44 -4.70 7.95 8.23
C LEU A 44 -4.38 8.92 7.08
N ALA A 45 -4.97 8.71 5.91
CA ALA A 45 -4.77 9.60 4.76
C ALA A 45 -5.40 10.97 4.95
N LEU A 46 -6.46 11.08 5.75
CA LEU A 46 -7.22 12.31 5.90
C LEU A 46 -6.39 13.44 6.49
N SER A 47 -5.59 13.15 7.52
CA SER A 47 -4.68 14.14 8.12
C SER A 47 -3.72 14.73 7.09
N GLY A 48 -3.10 13.88 6.25
CA GLY A 48 -2.21 14.32 5.19
C GLY A 48 -2.93 15.16 4.12
N LYS A 49 -4.13 14.77 3.72
CA LYS A 49 -4.94 15.52 2.75
C LYS A 49 -5.31 16.90 3.27
N VAL A 50 -5.77 16.99 4.50
CA VAL A 50 -6.11 18.27 5.15
C VAL A 50 -4.87 19.16 5.26
N ALA A 51 -3.75 18.62 5.73
CA ALA A 51 -2.50 19.35 5.88
C ALA A 51 -1.99 19.92 4.55
N ASN A 52 -1.99 19.09 3.51
CA ASN A 52 -1.52 19.53 2.20
C ASN A 52 -2.49 20.52 1.55
N HIS A 53 -3.80 20.23 1.58
CA HIS A 53 -4.80 21.08 0.90
C HIS A 53 -4.95 22.47 1.53
N PHE A 54 -5.07 22.54 2.85
CA PHE A 54 -5.37 23.79 3.55
C PHE A 54 -4.12 24.54 4.03
N PHE A 55 -3.01 23.85 4.23
CA PHE A 55 -1.81 24.41 4.86
C PHE A 55 -0.53 24.30 4.03
N SER A 56 -0.61 23.67 2.86
CA SER A 56 0.56 23.39 2.00
C SER A 56 1.68 22.63 2.72
N ILE A 57 1.36 21.87 3.75
CA ILE A 57 2.31 21.05 4.48
C ILE A 57 2.68 19.83 3.62
N PRO A 58 3.98 19.58 3.41
CA PRO A 58 4.42 18.42 2.62
C PRO A 58 4.10 17.10 3.34
N VAL A 59 3.63 16.12 2.57
CA VAL A 59 3.26 14.80 3.06
C VAL A 59 4.14 13.75 2.39
N PHE A 60 4.67 12.83 3.18
CA PHE A 60 5.55 11.77 2.73
C PHE A 60 4.96 10.40 3.07
N ALA A 61 5.02 9.47 2.13
CA ALA A 61 4.75 8.08 2.42
C ALA A 61 6.01 7.38 2.93
N VAL A 62 5.86 6.65 4.01
CA VAL A 62 6.93 5.81 4.58
C VAL A 62 6.57 4.37 4.31
N ASN A 63 7.32 3.70 3.48
CA ASN A 63 7.19 2.26 3.29
C ASN A 63 8.08 1.52 4.29
N HIS A 64 7.76 0.26 4.61
CA HIS A 64 8.46 -0.62 5.54
C HIS A 64 9.99 -0.74 5.33
N ARG A 65 10.52 -0.22 4.23
CA ARG A 65 11.92 -0.37 3.82
C ARG A 65 12.59 0.92 3.36
N TYR A 66 12.32 2.06 4.03
CA TYR A 66 13.17 3.25 3.89
C TYR A 66 12.92 4.16 2.68
N ILE A 67 11.82 4.04 1.98
CA ILE A 67 11.53 4.97 0.89
C ILE A 67 10.53 6.01 1.36
N TYR A 68 11.03 7.20 1.60
CA TYR A 68 10.18 8.38 1.74
C TYR A 68 9.89 8.91 0.34
N SER A 69 8.65 8.91 -0.06
CA SER A 69 8.24 9.60 -1.27
C SER A 69 7.32 10.75 -0.93
N HIS A 70 7.62 11.92 -1.47
CA HIS A 70 6.72 13.06 -1.39
C HIS A 70 5.44 12.73 -2.17
N LEU A 71 4.30 12.88 -1.51
CA LEU A 71 3.01 12.56 -2.11
C LEU A 71 2.46 13.78 -2.83
N ASN A 72 2.16 13.64 -4.11
CA ASN A 72 1.37 14.62 -4.84
C ASN A 72 -0.12 14.30 -4.62
N LEU A 73 -0.75 15.01 -3.69
CA LEU A 73 -2.14 14.78 -3.31
C LEU A 73 -3.16 15.38 -4.29
N ASN A 74 -2.71 16.10 -5.30
CA ASN A 74 -3.58 16.67 -6.34
C ASN A 74 -4.08 15.63 -7.34
N ASN A 75 -3.44 14.46 -7.38
CA ASN A 75 -3.83 13.38 -8.27
C ASN A 75 -4.15 12.10 -7.47
N HIS A 76 -5.44 11.85 -7.24
CA HIS A 76 -5.93 10.73 -6.42
C HIS A 76 -5.52 9.35 -6.92
N ARG A 77 -5.24 9.20 -8.21
CA ARG A 77 -4.90 7.89 -8.78
C ARG A 77 -3.41 7.58 -8.72
N ASP A 78 -2.57 8.59 -8.76
CA ASP A 78 -1.14 8.41 -9.01
C ASP A 78 -0.31 8.41 -7.73
N TRP A 79 -0.80 9.00 -6.65
CA TRP A 79 -0.02 9.10 -5.43
C TRP A 79 0.38 7.75 -4.81
N ILE A 80 -0.49 6.72 -4.92
CA ILE A 80 -0.20 5.36 -4.45
C ILE A 80 0.73 4.62 -5.42
N ARG A 81 0.55 4.85 -6.72
CA ARG A 81 1.26 4.14 -7.78
C ARG A 81 2.49 4.88 -8.29
N GLU A 82 2.58 6.17 -8.06
CA GLU A 82 3.61 7.01 -8.65
C GLU A 82 5.02 6.50 -8.35
N HIS A 83 5.28 6.07 -7.11
CA HIS A 83 6.57 5.51 -6.74
C HIS A 83 6.85 4.17 -7.44
N LEU A 84 5.83 3.31 -7.59
CA LEU A 84 5.96 2.03 -8.29
C LEU A 84 6.24 2.24 -9.78
N LEU A 85 5.56 3.20 -10.39
CA LEU A 85 5.77 3.56 -11.80
C LEU A 85 7.17 4.15 -12.05
N LYS A 86 7.77 4.75 -11.05
CA LYS A 86 9.13 5.31 -11.13
C LYS A 86 10.24 4.26 -10.95
N ILE A 87 9.97 3.11 -10.33
CA ILE A 87 10.97 2.06 -10.07
C ILE A 87 11.73 1.64 -11.35
N PRO A 88 11.07 1.35 -12.50
CA PRO A 88 11.79 0.98 -13.71
C PRO A 88 12.75 2.07 -14.19
N ASN A 89 12.38 3.33 -14.01
CA ASN A 89 13.23 4.46 -14.40
C ASN A 89 14.42 4.65 -13.45
N TYR A 90 14.22 4.42 -12.15
CA TYR A 90 15.33 4.41 -11.18
C TYR A 90 16.26 3.24 -11.45
N PHE A 91 15.73 2.05 -11.71
CA PHE A 91 16.52 0.87 -12.05
C PHE A 91 17.38 1.07 -13.30
N LYS A 92 16.88 1.77 -14.33
CA LYS A 92 17.65 2.12 -15.52
C LYS A 92 18.86 3.02 -15.22
N LYS A 93 18.75 3.89 -14.20
CA LYS A 93 19.78 4.88 -13.85
C LYS A 93 20.92 4.34 -12.98
N ILE A 94 20.73 3.23 -12.28
CA ILE A 94 21.78 2.62 -11.46
C ILE A 94 22.81 1.93 -12.37
N ASN A 95 24.07 1.86 -11.91
CA ASN A 95 25.15 1.26 -12.68
C ASN A 95 25.00 -0.27 -12.81
N SER A 96 25.74 -0.86 -13.75
CA SER A 96 25.63 -2.29 -14.07
C SER A 96 25.96 -3.21 -12.88
N ASN A 97 26.97 -2.87 -12.08
CA ASN A 97 27.34 -3.67 -10.92
C ASN A 97 26.23 -3.68 -9.88
N GLN A 98 25.66 -2.52 -9.55
CA GLN A 98 24.51 -2.41 -8.63
C GLN A 98 23.27 -3.17 -9.15
N LYS A 99 23.07 -3.22 -10.48
CA LYS A 99 21.99 -4.03 -11.07
C LYS A 99 22.22 -5.52 -10.84
N ILE A 100 23.44 -6.00 -11.09
CA ILE A 100 23.80 -7.40 -10.88
C ILE A 100 23.63 -7.78 -9.41
N ASP A 101 24.19 -7.00 -8.51
CA ASP A 101 24.07 -7.22 -7.05
C ASP A 101 22.61 -7.23 -6.59
N GLY A 102 21.81 -6.29 -7.08
CA GLY A 102 20.39 -6.20 -6.77
C GLY A 102 19.59 -7.41 -7.27
N ILE A 103 19.88 -7.90 -8.45
CA ILE A 103 19.24 -9.10 -9.02
C ILE A 103 19.63 -10.34 -8.20
N GLN A 104 20.89 -10.53 -7.91
CA GLN A 104 21.38 -11.64 -7.08
C GLN A 104 20.75 -11.63 -5.69
N TRP A 105 20.67 -10.47 -5.08
CA TRP A 105 20.01 -10.29 -3.80
C TRP A 105 18.52 -10.65 -3.86
N ALA A 106 17.81 -10.19 -4.89
CA ALA A 106 16.40 -10.51 -5.08
C ALA A 106 16.15 -11.99 -5.30
N GLN A 107 17.00 -12.65 -6.12
CA GLN A 107 16.94 -14.09 -6.35
C GLN A 107 17.13 -14.88 -5.04
N LYS A 108 18.17 -14.55 -4.26
CA LYS A 108 18.43 -15.18 -2.96
C LYS A 108 17.27 -15.02 -1.99
N ARG A 109 16.62 -13.86 -1.97
CA ARG A 109 15.43 -13.64 -1.13
C ARG A 109 14.25 -14.50 -1.58
N LEU A 110 13.99 -14.54 -2.90
CA LEU A 110 12.92 -15.36 -3.45
C LEU A 110 13.13 -16.85 -3.13
N GLU A 111 14.34 -17.36 -3.33
CA GLU A 111 14.71 -18.73 -2.98
C GLU A 111 14.50 -19.02 -1.48
N SER A 112 14.94 -18.10 -0.61
CA SER A 112 14.75 -18.24 0.83
C SER A 112 13.27 -18.33 1.18
N ARG A 113 12.45 -17.48 0.59
CA ARG A 113 11.00 -17.49 0.80
C ARG A 113 10.36 -18.81 0.33
N LEU A 114 10.73 -19.27 -0.86
CA LEU A 114 10.21 -20.55 -1.39
C LEU A 114 10.67 -21.77 -0.57
N LYS A 115 11.83 -21.68 0.10
CA LYS A 115 12.30 -22.67 1.06
C LYS A 115 11.61 -22.57 2.43
N GLY A 116 10.67 -21.65 2.59
CA GLY A 116 9.92 -21.48 3.82
C GLY A 116 10.66 -20.72 4.93
N VAL A 117 11.72 -19.97 4.60
CA VAL A 117 12.40 -19.15 5.60
C VAL A 117 11.49 -18.01 6.03
N VAL A 118 11.21 -17.96 7.32
CA VAL A 118 10.35 -16.93 7.93
C VAL A 118 11.10 -15.60 8.10
N GLY A 119 10.39 -14.49 8.04
CA GLY A 119 10.96 -13.16 8.26
C GLY A 119 11.75 -12.59 7.09
N VAL A 120 11.76 -13.24 5.92
CA VAL A 120 12.47 -12.75 4.72
C VAL A 120 11.86 -11.44 4.21
N ASP A 121 10.54 -11.37 4.16
CA ASP A 121 9.81 -10.20 3.64
C ASP A 121 9.15 -9.37 4.75
N MET A 122 8.65 -10.03 5.78
CA MET A 122 7.95 -9.42 6.91
C MET A 122 8.59 -9.92 8.20
N ASN A 123 9.26 -9.03 8.92
CA ASN A 123 9.99 -9.38 10.16
C ASN A 123 9.07 -9.93 11.26
N TYR A 124 7.78 -9.63 11.18
CA TYR A 124 6.75 -10.08 12.12
C TYR A 124 6.07 -11.40 11.71
N SER A 125 6.39 -11.93 10.54
CA SER A 125 5.84 -13.21 10.10
C SER A 125 6.46 -14.35 10.89
N THR A 126 5.64 -15.14 11.57
CA THR A 126 6.06 -16.29 12.40
C THR A 126 5.91 -17.62 11.67
N ASP A 127 5.04 -17.66 10.65
CA ASP A 127 4.74 -18.87 9.90
C ASP A 127 4.98 -18.70 8.40
N SER A 128 5.30 -19.78 7.73
CA SER A 128 5.45 -19.81 6.28
C SER A 128 4.42 -20.75 5.64
N ALA A 129 3.71 -20.25 4.65
CA ALA A 129 2.80 -21.05 3.84
C ALA A 129 3.52 -22.19 3.10
N PHE A 130 4.82 -22.10 2.91
CA PHE A 130 5.62 -23.10 2.19
C PHE A 130 6.14 -24.26 3.08
N HIS A 131 5.90 -24.20 4.39
CA HIS A 131 6.22 -25.29 5.32
C HIS A 131 5.16 -26.39 5.36
N ASN A 132 3.98 -26.14 4.82
CA ASN A 132 2.91 -27.12 4.82
C ASN A 132 3.15 -28.15 3.72
N ASN A 133 3.43 -29.38 4.10
CA ASN A 133 3.40 -30.51 3.19
C ASN A 133 1.95 -30.80 2.80
N PHE A 134 1.48 -30.19 1.73
CA PHE A 134 0.19 -30.53 1.15
C PHE A 134 0.28 -31.94 0.57
N SER A 135 -0.16 -32.92 1.33
CA SER A 135 -0.19 -34.33 0.91
C SER A 135 -1.14 -34.61 -0.28
N ASN A 136 -2.13 -33.73 -0.47
CA ASN A 136 -3.09 -33.83 -1.56
C ASN A 136 -3.04 -32.55 -2.42
N PRO A 137 -2.69 -32.68 -3.71
CA PRO A 137 -2.73 -31.51 -4.60
C PRO A 137 -4.18 -31.05 -4.78
N VAL A 138 -4.41 -29.77 -4.45
CA VAL A 138 -5.73 -29.12 -4.64
C VAL A 138 -6.13 -29.14 -6.12
N ILE A 139 -5.15 -29.07 -7.01
CA ILE A 139 -5.36 -29.09 -8.47
C ILE A 139 -4.96 -30.47 -8.99
N LYS A 140 -5.96 -31.22 -9.41
CA LYS A 140 -5.72 -32.55 -10.02
C LYS A 140 -5.00 -32.40 -11.36
N LYS A 141 -3.99 -33.26 -11.59
CA LYS A 141 -3.30 -33.31 -12.89
C LYS A 141 -4.27 -33.83 -13.94
N ASN A 142 -4.54 -33.08 -14.97
CA ASN A 142 -5.33 -33.41 -16.14
C ASN A 142 -4.93 -32.51 -17.31
N ASP A 143 -5.47 -32.79 -18.51
CA ASP A 143 -5.12 -32.08 -19.75
C ASP A 143 -5.90 -30.75 -19.95
N LYS A 144 -6.74 -30.38 -18.99
CA LYS A 144 -7.49 -29.11 -19.06
C LYS A 144 -6.59 -27.93 -18.73
N ILE A 145 -6.85 -26.81 -19.38
CA ILE A 145 -6.24 -25.53 -19.04
C ILE A 145 -6.63 -25.18 -17.59
N LYS A 146 -5.63 -24.86 -16.78
CA LYS A 146 -5.82 -24.47 -15.39
C LYS A 146 -5.60 -22.98 -15.28
N ILE A 147 -6.59 -22.27 -14.75
CA ILE A 147 -6.53 -20.84 -14.50
C ILE A 147 -6.50 -20.67 -12.99
N LEU A 148 -5.44 -20.06 -12.48
CA LEU A 148 -5.35 -19.63 -11.08
C LEU A 148 -5.71 -18.15 -11.02
N ILE A 149 -6.75 -17.83 -10.28
CA ILE A 149 -7.13 -16.45 -10.00
C ILE A 149 -6.79 -16.17 -8.54
N GLY A 150 -5.75 -15.36 -8.32
CA GLY A 150 -5.45 -14.82 -7.00
C GLY A 150 -6.29 -13.57 -6.79
N THR A 151 -7.28 -13.64 -5.90
CA THR A 151 -8.06 -12.47 -5.49
C THR A 151 -7.43 -11.86 -4.26
N HIS A 152 -7.33 -10.53 -4.25
CA HIS A 152 -7.03 -9.79 -3.03
C HIS A 152 -8.31 -9.65 -2.20
N GLU A 153 -8.15 -9.41 -0.92
CA GLU A 153 -9.29 -9.16 -0.04
C GLU A 153 -10.00 -7.87 -0.47
N PHE A 154 -11.27 -7.97 -0.82
CA PHE A 154 -12.05 -6.85 -1.40
C PHE A 154 -12.17 -5.63 -0.47
N TYR A 155 -12.01 -5.84 0.82
CA TYR A 155 -12.13 -4.80 1.84
C TYR A 155 -10.81 -4.16 2.25
N ASP A 156 -9.68 -4.79 1.92
CA ASP A 156 -8.37 -4.36 2.42
C ASP A 156 -7.82 -3.15 1.65
N ASP A 157 -8.09 -3.06 0.36
CA ASP A 157 -7.65 -1.93 -0.45
C ASP A 157 -8.62 -1.55 -1.59
N PRO A 158 -9.82 -1.06 -1.27
CA PRO A 158 -10.79 -0.67 -2.28
C PRO A 158 -10.30 0.50 -3.15
N GLN A 159 -9.31 1.26 -2.68
CA GLN A 159 -8.79 2.44 -3.39
C GLN A 159 -7.68 2.07 -4.38
N ALA A 160 -6.84 1.09 -4.09
CA ALA A 160 -5.80 0.62 -5.00
C ALA A 160 -6.39 -0.14 -6.19
N THR A 161 -7.51 -0.82 -5.99
CA THR A 161 -8.22 -1.58 -7.03
C THR A 161 -9.27 -0.77 -7.77
N GLY A 162 -9.45 0.50 -7.41
CA GLY A 162 -10.43 1.38 -8.08
C GLY A 162 -11.79 1.46 -7.40
N GLY A 163 -11.97 0.83 -6.26
CA GLY A 163 -13.14 0.99 -5.36
C GLY A 163 -14.53 0.72 -5.96
N LEU A 164 -14.60 0.01 -7.07
CA LEU A 164 -15.76 0.03 -7.94
C LEU A 164 -16.49 -1.28 -8.08
N LEU A 165 -16.47 -2.08 -7.07
CA LEU A 165 -17.21 -3.34 -7.19
C LEU A 165 -18.55 -3.34 -6.47
N PHE A 166 -19.03 -2.18 -6.03
CA PHE A 166 -20.36 -2.11 -5.42
C PHE A 166 -21.01 -0.76 -5.63
#